data_1f0c832c00b394024869bf588597fada
#
_entry.id   1f0c832c00b394024869bf588597fada
#
_cell.length_a   1.000
_cell.length_b   1.000
_cell.length_c   1.000
_cell.angle_alpha   90.00
_cell.angle_beta   90.00
_cell.angle_gamma   90.00
#
_symmetry.space_group_name_H-M   'P 1'
#
loop_
_entity.id
_entity.type
_entity.pdbx_description
1 polymer ?
#
loop_
_entity_poly.entity_id
_entity_poly.type
_entity_poly.pdbx_seq_one_letter_code
_entity_poly.pdbx_strand_id
1 'polypeptide(L)'
;MHTFQPLTADMMEFDPFTKIGKEWALLTAGSKEKANTMTISWGGVGILWGKNVAFVFVRDSRYTNELIDKNEFFSLIFLSEKYRDALNYCGSHSGRDENDKISAAGLTLTSRHSIPFIDEGNMILLCEKMSATRLTEDSFLMPEIAQKWYADHDMHTMYIAEIIDILAR
;
A
#
# COMPACT_ATOMS: atom_id res chain seq x y z
N MET A 1 9.76 7.34 17.75
CA MET A 1 8.33 7.17 17.40
C MET A 1 7.71 8.55 17.31
N HIS A 2 7.07 8.85 16.19
CA HIS A 2 6.44 10.14 15.94
C HIS A 2 5.06 10.22 16.60
N THR A 3 4.55 11.43 16.79
CA THR A 3 3.21 11.67 17.29
C THR A 3 2.29 11.96 16.11
N PHE A 4 1.22 11.20 15.98
CA PHE A 4 0.21 11.37 14.96
C PHE A 4 -1.09 11.91 15.54
N GLN A 5 -1.78 12.76 14.76
CA GLN A 5 -3.13 13.22 15.05
C GLN A 5 -4.11 12.45 14.15
N PRO A 6 -5.26 12.03 14.68
CA PRO A 6 -6.32 11.48 13.84
C PRO A 6 -6.88 12.57 12.94
N LEU A 7 -7.18 12.21 11.69
CA LEU A 7 -7.74 13.09 10.69
C LEU A 7 -9.02 12.47 10.12
N THR A 8 -10.01 13.28 9.80
CA THR A 8 -11.20 12.80 9.07
C THR A 8 -11.00 12.92 7.57
N ALA A 9 -11.70 12.12 6.79
CA ALA A 9 -11.51 12.08 5.33
C ALA A 9 -11.83 13.42 4.65
N ASP A 10 -12.77 14.20 5.18
CA ASP A 10 -13.13 15.53 4.68
C ASP A 10 -12.07 16.60 4.98
N MET A 11 -11.18 16.36 5.94
CA MET A 11 -10.04 17.23 6.24
C MET A 11 -8.77 16.85 5.47
N MET A 12 -8.81 15.76 4.71
CA MET A 12 -7.65 15.24 4.00
C MET A 12 -7.42 16.02 2.70
N GLU A 13 -6.35 16.83 2.65
CA GLU A 13 -5.86 17.39 1.39
C GLU A 13 -5.08 16.32 0.64
N PHE A 14 -5.70 15.73 -0.39
CA PHE A 14 -5.16 14.58 -1.08
C PHE A 14 -5.42 14.61 -2.58
N ASP A 15 -4.35 14.77 -3.35
CA ASP A 15 -4.37 14.56 -4.79
C ASP A 15 -3.77 13.17 -5.09
N PRO A 16 -4.59 12.15 -5.42
CA PRO A 16 -4.10 10.79 -5.67
C PRO A 16 -3.18 10.70 -6.89
N PHE A 17 -3.35 11.56 -7.90
CA PHE A 17 -2.49 11.56 -9.09
C PHE A 17 -1.06 11.96 -8.75
N THR A 18 -0.88 12.86 -7.81
CA THR A 18 0.44 13.25 -7.30
C THR A 18 0.91 12.28 -6.20
N LYS A 19 0.11 12.06 -5.18
CA LYS A 19 0.50 11.28 -3.99
C LYS A 19 0.83 9.83 -4.32
N ILE A 20 0.04 9.19 -5.17
CA ILE A 20 0.28 7.79 -5.56
C ILE A 20 1.13 7.71 -6.83
N GLY A 21 0.77 8.48 -7.87
CA GLY A 21 1.37 8.34 -9.19
C GLY A 21 2.79 8.88 -9.30
N LYS A 22 3.13 9.96 -8.58
CA LYS A 22 4.43 10.64 -8.66
C LYS A 22 5.28 10.49 -7.41
N GLU A 23 4.69 10.74 -6.23
CA GLU A 23 5.39 10.67 -4.95
C GLU A 23 5.53 9.22 -4.46
N TRP A 24 4.60 8.35 -4.84
CA TRP A 24 4.45 6.94 -4.44
C TRP A 24 4.06 6.79 -2.98
N ALA A 25 3.63 5.58 -2.65
CA ALA A 25 3.30 5.22 -1.27
C ALA A 25 3.93 3.88 -0.90
N LEU A 26 4.04 3.63 0.41
CA LEU A 26 4.30 2.30 0.92
C LEU A 26 2.96 1.62 1.24
N LEU A 27 2.86 0.35 0.88
CA LEU A 27 1.82 -0.57 1.33
C LEU A 27 2.44 -1.54 2.32
N THR A 28 1.94 -1.54 3.56
CA THR A 28 2.43 -2.42 4.64
C THR A 28 1.33 -3.38 5.06
N ALA A 29 1.64 -4.67 5.08
CA ALA A 29 0.72 -5.73 5.49
C ALA A 29 1.42 -6.77 6.37
N GLY A 30 0.64 -7.53 7.13
CA GLY A 30 1.11 -8.54 8.07
C GLY A 30 0.72 -8.26 9.50
N SER A 31 1.48 -8.79 10.45
CA SER A 31 1.35 -8.52 11.88
C SER A 31 2.51 -7.68 12.39
N LYS A 32 2.45 -7.26 13.66
CA LYS A 32 3.55 -6.54 14.31
C LYS A 32 4.87 -7.35 14.32
N GLU A 33 4.78 -8.68 14.41
CA GLU A 33 5.93 -9.59 14.45
C GLU A 33 6.43 -9.94 13.05
N LYS A 34 5.54 -9.95 12.07
CA LYS A 34 5.85 -10.34 10.68
C LYS A 34 5.10 -9.45 9.69
N ALA A 35 5.63 -8.27 9.47
CA ALA A 35 5.13 -7.35 8.46
C ALA A 35 6.14 -7.19 7.32
N ASN A 36 5.62 -6.85 6.15
CA ASN A 36 6.42 -6.40 5.02
C ASN A 36 5.82 -5.14 4.44
N THR A 37 6.68 -4.32 3.85
CA THR A 37 6.28 -3.12 3.11
C THR A 37 6.78 -3.19 1.67
N MET A 38 6.01 -2.65 0.76
CA MET A 38 6.38 -2.50 -0.64
C MET A 38 5.94 -1.13 -1.16
N THR A 39 6.64 -0.63 -2.17
CA THR A 39 6.25 0.61 -2.83
C THR A 39 5.16 0.34 -3.86
N ILE A 40 4.16 1.20 -3.88
CA ILE A 40 3.11 1.26 -4.88
C ILE A 40 3.10 2.62 -5.58
N SER A 41 2.72 2.61 -6.85
CA SER A 41 2.47 3.82 -7.67
C SER A 41 1.15 3.76 -8.42
N TRP A 42 0.34 2.72 -8.17
CA TRP A 42 -0.97 2.51 -8.75
C TRP A 42 -2.00 2.30 -7.65
N GLY A 43 -3.18 2.89 -7.84
CA GLY A 43 -4.26 2.82 -6.88
C GLY A 43 -5.00 4.15 -6.78
N GLY A 44 -5.80 4.29 -5.75
CA GLY A 44 -6.59 5.49 -5.52
C GLY A 44 -7.37 5.44 -4.22
N VAL A 45 -8.12 6.50 -3.99
CA VAL A 45 -9.11 6.62 -2.92
C VAL A 45 -10.44 7.12 -3.49
N GLY A 46 -11.53 6.78 -2.87
CA GLY A 46 -12.84 7.20 -3.34
C GLY A 46 -13.97 6.70 -2.45
N ILE A 47 -15.17 6.68 -3.02
CA ILE A 47 -16.37 6.18 -2.34
C ILE A 47 -16.85 4.91 -3.06
N LEU A 48 -17.04 3.85 -2.29
CA LEU A 48 -17.66 2.62 -2.76
C LEU A 48 -18.46 1.97 -1.63
N TRP A 49 -19.64 1.42 -1.94
CA TRP A 49 -20.57 0.85 -0.96
C TRP A 49 -20.90 1.77 0.22
N GLY A 50 -20.94 3.09 -0.05
CA GLY A 50 -21.21 4.11 0.97
C GLY A 50 -20.07 4.34 1.97
N LYS A 51 -18.87 3.87 1.67
CA LYS A 51 -17.68 3.94 2.54
C LYS A 51 -16.55 4.69 1.86
N ASN A 52 -15.68 5.33 2.66
CA ASN A 52 -14.41 5.86 2.20
C ASN A 52 -13.46 4.68 1.97
N VAL A 53 -13.00 4.49 0.75
CA VAL A 53 -12.17 3.35 0.37
C VAL A 53 -10.83 3.76 -0.23
N ALA A 54 -9.83 2.92 -0.02
CA ALA A 54 -8.62 2.85 -0.83
C ALA A 54 -8.69 1.59 -1.71
N PHE A 55 -8.16 1.69 -2.93
CA PHE A 55 -7.95 0.53 -3.79
C PHE A 55 -6.50 0.50 -4.25
N VAL A 56 -5.91 -0.69 -4.18
CA VAL A 56 -4.50 -0.93 -4.47
C VAL A 56 -4.35 -2.15 -5.36
N PHE A 57 -3.25 -2.18 -6.11
CA PHE A 57 -2.91 -3.27 -7.01
C PHE A 57 -1.59 -3.91 -6.57
N VAL A 58 -1.62 -5.20 -6.29
CA VAL A 58 -0.45 -5.95 -5.83
C VAL A 58 -0.21 -7.13 -6.76
N ARG A 59 1.02 -7.24 -7.31
CA ARG A 59 1.40 -8.35 -8.19
C ARG A 59 1.47 -9.67 -7.43
N ASP A 60 1.13 -10.77 -8.09
CA ASP A 60 1.18 -12.13 -7.53
C ASP A 60 2.59 -12.47 -7.00
N SER A 61 3.63 -12.00 -7.67
CA SER A 61 5.04 -12.24 -7.30
C SER A 61 5.48 -11.52 -6.02
N ARG A 62 4.77 -10.47 -5.59
CA ARG A 62 5.19 -9.66 -4.43
C ARG A 62 4.92 -10.41 -3.11
N TYR A 63 5.93 -10.45 -2.24
CA TYR A 63 5.78 -11.05 -0.90
C TYR A 63 4.65 -10.42 -0.09
N THR A 64 4.41 -9.12 -0.25
CA THR A 64 3.29 -8.42 0.39
C THR A 64 1.93 -9.01 -0.01
N ASN A 65 1.80 -9.60 -1.22
CA ASN A 65 0.57 -10.24 -1.67
C ASN A 65 0.17 -11.40 -0.74
N GLU A 66 1.14 -12.24 -0.37
CA GLU A 66 0.91 -13.35 0.57
C GLU A 66 0.46 -12.86 1.96
N LEU A 67 0.96 -11.70 2.38
CA LEU A 67 0.62 -11.13 3.69
C LEU A 67 -0.75 -10.46 3.67
N ILE A 68 -1.07 -9.73 2.60
CA ILE A 68 -2.37 -9.06 2.49
C ILE A 68 -3.50 -10.08 2.33
N ASP A 69 -3.25 -11.22 1.65
CA ASP A 69 -4.22 -12.30 1.54
C ASP A 69 -4.58 -12.91 2.90
N LYS A 70 -3.59 -13.09 3.76
CA LYS A 70 -3.72 -13.74 5.07
C LYS A 70 -4.21 -12.81 6.19
N ASN A 71 -4.25 -11.50 5.96
CA ASN A 71 -4.61 -10.51 6.97
C ASN A 71 -5.81 -9.69 6.50
N GLU A 72 -6.64 -9.26 7.44
CA GLU A 72 -7.82 -8.44 7.18
C GLU A 72 -7.44 -6.97 6.94
N PHE A 73 -6.28 -6.54 7.46
CA PHE A 73 -5.86 -5.15 7.48
C PHE A 73 -4.54 -4.93 6.75
N PHE A 74 -4.39 -3.74 6.21
CA PHE A 74 -3.12 -3.20 5.71
C PHE A 74 -3.09 -1.69 5.90
N SER A 75 -1.95 -1.07 5.66
CA SER A 75 -1.83 0.38 5.69
C SER A 75 -1.20 0.94 4.42
N LEU A 76 -1.59 2.18 4.07
CA LEU A 76 -0.92 2.99 3.06
C LEU A 76 -0.22 4.14 3.75
N ILE A 77 1.06 4.34 3.45
CA ILE A 77 1.90 5.33 4.08
C ILE A 77 2.46 6.27 3.03
N PHE A 78 2.23 7.56 3.21
CA PHE A 78 2.74 8.63 2.36
C PHE A 78 3.90 9.31 3.08
N LEU A 79 5.05 9.31 2.43
CA LEU A 79 6.32 9.81 2.96
C LEU A 79 6.66 11.17 2.33
N SER A 80 7.50 11.96 2.99
CA SER A 80 8.10 13.12 2.36
C SER A 80 9.19 12.73 1.37
N GLU A 81 9.55 13.64 0.47
CA GLU A 81 10.54 13.43 -0.60
C GLU A 81 11.90 12.94 -0.09
N LYS A 82 12.30 13.33 1.13
CA LYS A 82 13.57 12.86 1.74
C LYS A 82 13.68 11.34 1.89
N TYR A 83 12.56 10.61 1.83
CA TYR A 83 12.51 9.15 1.89
C TYR A 83 12.42 8.48 0.51
N ARG A 84 12.74 9.19 -0.57
CA ARG A 84 12.67 8.65 -1.93
C ARG A 84 13.55 7.40 -2.11
N ASP A 85 14.71 7.37 -1.49
CA ASP A 85 15.60 6.21 -1.54
C ASP A 85 15.00 5.00 -0.81
N ALA A 86 14.32 5.21 0.32
CA ALA A 86 13.60 4.16 1.02
C ALA A 86 12.45 3.59 0.17
N LEU A 87 11.70 4.46 -0.54
CA LEU A 87 10.67 4.03 -1.50
C LEU A 87 11.27 3.19 -2.63
N ASN A 88 12.38 3.62 -3.23
CA ASN A 88 13.09 2.86 -4.26
C ASN A 88 13.54 1.50 -3.73
N TYR A 89 14.12 1.46 -2.54
CA TYR A 89 14.58 0.24 -1.89
C TYR A 89 13.41 -0.73 -1.65
N CYS A 90 12.34 -0.27 -1.01
CA CYS A 90 11.15 -1.09 -0.74
C CYS A 90 10.45 -1.59 -2.02
N GLY A 91 10.59 -0.86 -3.13
CA GLY A 91 10.08 -1.25 -4.44
C GLY A 91 10.88 -2.35 -5.14
N SER A 92 12.21 -2.38 -4.95
CA SER A 92 13.14 -3.26 -5.67
C SER A 92 13.58 -4.51 -4.90
N HIS A 93 13.51 -4.51 -3.56
CA HIS A 93 13.90 -5.63 -2.71
C HIS A 93 12.69 -6.43 -2.22
N SER A 94 12.86 -7.75 -2.10
CA SER A 94 11.83 -8.65 -1.60
C SER A 94 12.02 -8.94 -0.11
N GLY A 95 10.99 -8.73 0.71
CA GLY A 95 11.00 -9.16 2.11
C GLY A 95 10.97 -10.67 2.31
N ARG A 96 10.84 -11.45 1.22
CA ARG A 96 11.02 -12.92 1.27
C ARG A 96 12.50 -13.28 1.39
N ASP A 97 13.37 -12.50 0.75
CA ASP A 97 14.82 -12.73 0.70
C ASP A 97 15.55 -11.96 1.79
N GLU A 98 14.94 -10.91 2.33
CA GLU A 98 15.54 -9.98 3.29
C GLU A 98 14.59 -9.72 4.47
N ASN A 99 14.84 -10.41 5.60
CA ASN A 99 13.96 -10.38 6.77
C ASN A 99 13.88 -9.01 7.46
N ASP A 100 14.92 -8.20 7.36
CA ASP A 100 15.04 -6.87 7.98
C ASP A 100 14.92 -5.72 6.97
N LYS A 101 14.30 -5.98 5.83
CA LYS A 101 14.08 -5.03 4.72
C LYS A 101 13.63 -3.65 5.18
N ILE A 102 12.71 -3.56 6.14
CA ILE A 102 12.19 -2.28 6.66
C ILE A 102 13.31 -1.49 7.33
N SER A 103 14.08 -2.12 8.21
CA SER A 103 15.21 -1.49 8.90
C SER A 103 16.35 -1.16 7.91
N ALA A 104 16.60 -2.04 6.94
CA ALA A 104 17.61 -1.81 5.90
C ALA A 104 17.27 -0.60 5.00
N ALA A 105 15.96 -0.32 4.82
CA ALA A 105 15.49 0.89 4.14
C ALA A 105 15.57 2.16 5.03
N GLY A 106 16.05 2.06 6.28
CA GLY A 106 16.09 3.16 7.23
C GLY A 106 14.72 3.56 7.78
N LEU A 107 13.78 2.60 7.82
CA LEU A 107 12.40 2.78 8.24
C LEU A 107 12.12 2.04 9.55
N THR A 108 11.12 2.51 10.29
CA THR A 108 10.71 1.95 11.57
C THR A 108 9.28 1.40 11.48
N LEU A 109 9.14 0.10 11.79
CA LEU A 109 7.82 -0.53 11.88
C LEU A 109 7.18 -0.20 13.22
N THR A 110 5.94 0.23 13.18
CA THR A 110 5.07 0.43 14.35
C THR A 110 3.67 -0.10 14.07
N SER A 111 2.73 0.06 15.00
CA SER A 111 1.35 -0.39 14.80
C SER A 111 0.35 0.45 15.59
N ARG A 112 -0.88 0.53 15.07
CA ARG A 112 -2.06 1.07 15.75
C ARG A 112 -3.24 0.13 15.49
N HIS A 113 -3.99 -0.21 16.53
CA HIS A 113 -5.07 -1.22 16.47
C HIS A 113 -4.59 -2.56 15.88
N SER A 114 -3.35 -2.95 16.18
CA SER A 114 -2.67 -4.13 15.61
C SER A 114 -2.39 -4.05 14.11
N ILE A 115 -2.67 -2.95 13.43
CA ILE A 115 -2.36 -2.73 12.02
C ILE A 115 -0.95 -2.16 11.91
N PRO A 116 -0.03 -2.86 11.23
CA PRO A 116 1.35 -2.40 11.07
C PRO A 116 1.42 -1.23 10.09
N PHE A 117 2.29 -0.25 10.38
CA PHE A 117 2.61 0.86 9.48
C PHE A 117 4.03 1.38 9.73
N ILE A 118 4.51 2.27 8.87
CA ILE A 118 5.84 2.87 8.94
C ILE A 118 5.77 4.22 9.65
N ASP A 119 6.55 4.38 10.73
CA ASP A 119 6.54 5.55 11.62
C ASP A 119 6.97 6.86 10.94
N GLU A 120 7.75 6.78 9.87
CA GLU A 120 8.23 7.94 9.11
C GLU A 120 7.16 8.58 8.21
N GLY A 121 5.96 8.01 8.12
CA GLY A 121 4.86 8.53 7.32
C GLY A 121 4.41 9.93 7.74
N ASN A 122 4.09 10.79 6.78
CA ASN A 122 3.42 12.07 7.03
C ASN A 122 1.91 11.89 7.14
N MET A 123 1.38 10.96 6.35
CA MET A 123 -0.01 10.54 6.38
C MET A 123 -0.09 9.03 6.23
N ILE A 124 -0.93 8.39 7.04
CA ILE A 124 -1.14 6.96 7.05
C ILE A 124 -2.64 6.69 6.94
N LEU A 125 -3.04 5.84 6.00
CA LEU A 125 -4.39 5.30 5.91
C LEU A 125 -4.36 3.87 6.47
N LEU A 126 -5.10 3.62 7.54
CA LEU A 126 -5.32 2.26 8.06
C LEU A 126 -6.57 1.70 7.38
N CYS A 127 -6.44 0.53 6.77
CA CYS A 127 -7.41 -0.01 5.86
C CYS A 127 -7.86 -1.41 6.27
N GLU A 128 -9.18 -1.64 6.23
CA GLU A 128 -9.81 -2.95 6.40
C GLU A 128 -10.22 -3.52 5.03
N LYS A 129 -9.66 -4.66 4.66
CA LYS A 129 -9.90 -5.30 3.37
C LYS A 129 -11.36 -5.75 3.23
N MET A 130 -12.03 -5.31 2.18
CA MET A 130 -13.42 -5.66 1.89
C MET A 130 -13.56 -6.56 0.66
N SER A 131 -12.67 -6.43 -0.33
CA SER A 131 -12.75 -7.18 -1.58
C SER A 131 -11.38 -7.41 -2.15
N ALA A 132 -11.22 -8.54 -2.83
CA ALA A 132 -10.04 -8.90 -3.60
C ALA A 132 -10.47 -9.45 -4.96
N THR A 133 -9.97 -8.87 -6.05
CA THR A 133 -10.26 -9.29 -7.41
C THR A 133 -8.96 -9.42 -8.19
N ARG A 134 -8.59 -10.64 -8.54
CA ARG A 134 -7.43 -10.89 -9.40
C ARG A 134 -7.77 -10.49 -10.84
N LEU A 135 -6.93 -9.67 -11.45
CA LEU A 135 -7.04 -9.36 -12.87
C LEU A 135 -6.64 -10.61 -13.69
N THR A 136 -7.32 -10.81 -14.80
CA THR A 136 -7.04 -11.87 -15.78
C THR A 136 -6.87 -11.23 -17.16
N GLU A 137 -6.41 -11.98 -18.15
CA GLU A 137 -6.30 -11.48 -19.51
C GLU A 137 -7.63 -10.94 -20.06
N ASP A 138 -8.74 -11.59 -19.70
CA ASP A 138 -10.09 -11.18 -20.08
C ASP A 138 -10.57 -9.88 -19.39
N SER A 139 -9.84 -9.41 -18.39
CA SER A 139 -10.16 -8.12 -17.71
C SER A 139 -9.85 -6.90 -18.58
N PHE A 140 -9.07 -7.07 -19.65
CA PHE A 140 -8.57 -5.95 -20.46
C PHE A 140 -9.41 -5.76 -21.73
N LEU A 141 -10.17 -4.67 -21.77
CA LEU A 141 -10.88 -4.25 -22.98
C LEU A 141 -9.94 -3.66 -24.04
N MET A 142 -8.73 -3.25 -23.63
CA MET A 142 -7.66 -2.74 -24.49
C MET A 142 -6.49 -3.75 -24.43
N PRO A 143 -6.31 -4.60 -25.44
CA PRO A 143 -5.32 -5.70 -25.41
C PRO A 143 -3.86 -5.21 -25.23
N GLU A 144 -3.54 -4.01 -25.66
CA GLU A 144 -2.22 -3.39 -25.51
C GLU A 144 -1.83 -3.19 -24.04
N ILE A 145 -2.78 -3.10 -23.11
CA ILE A 145 -2.50 -3.01 -21.67
C ILE A 145 -1.89 -4.34 -21.20
N ALA A 146 -2.52 -5.46 -21.56
CA ALA A 146 -2.02 -6.78 -21.21
C ALA A 146 -0.62 -7.01 -21.83
N GLN A 147 -0.45 -6.68 -23.10
CA GLN A 147 0.83 -6.83 -23.80
C GLN A 147 1.96 -6.01 -23.17
N LYS A 148 1.66 -4.77 -22.76
CA LYS A 148 2.66 -3.85 -22.20
C LYS A 148 3.03 -4.18 -20.75
N TRP A 149 2.05 -4.52 -19.92
CA TRP A 149 2.22 -4.55 -18.47
C TRP A 149 2.23 -5.96 -17.86
N TYR A 150 1.76 -6.96 -18.62
CA TYR A 150 1.58 -8.33 -18.15
C TYR A 150 2.14 -9.39 -19.12
N ALA A 151 3.12 -9.02 -19.94
CA ALA A 151 3.79 -9.94 -20.86
C ALA A 151 4.48 -11.11 -20.14
N ASP A 152 4.82 -10.94 -18.87
CA ASP A 152 5.40 -11.94 -17.96
C ASP A 152 4.35 -12.76 -17.20
N HIS A 153 3.04 -12.51 -17.44
CA HIS A 153 1.90 -13.12 -16.73
C HIS A 153 1.88 -12.89 -15.21
N ASP A 154 2.69 -11.97 -14.67
CA ASP A 154 2.66 -11.57 -13.26
C ASP A 154 1.50 -10.58 -13.02
N MET A 155 0.32 -11.14 -12.81
CA MET A 155 -0.93 -10.38 -12.71
C MET A 155 -1.03 -9.62 -11.38
N HIS A 156 -1.89 -8.60 -11.34
CA HIS A 156 -2.26 -7.91 -10.11
C HIS A 156 -3.55 -8.46 -9.53
N THR A 157 -3.61 -8.49 -8.20
CA THR A 157 -4.87 -8.51 -7.48
C THR A 157 -5.21 -7.08 -7.04
N MET A 158 -6.41 -6.62 -7.37
CA MET A 158 -6.99 -5.38 -6.87
C MET A 158 -7.63 -5.66 -5.51
N TYR A 159 -7.16 -4.97 -4.48
CA TYR A 159 -7.78 -4.99 -3.17
C TYR A 159 -8.53 -3.68 -2.94
N ILE A 160 -9.78 -3.78 -2.51
CA ILE A 160 -10.61 -2.65 -2.09
C ILE A 160 -10.76 -2.76 -0.57
N ALA A 161 -10.47 -1.68 0.14
CA ALA A 161 -10.48 -1.65 1.59
C ALA A 161 -11.13 -0.37 2.12
N GLU A 162 -11.91 -0.48 3.19
CA GLU A 162 -12.41 0.68 3.92
C GLU A 162 -11.24 1.40 4.62
N ILE A 163 -11.19 2.71 4.51
CA ILE A 163 -10.28 3.54 5.29
C ILE A 163 -10.93 3.74 6.67
N ILE A 164 -10.43 3.02 7.67
CA ILE A 164 -11.00 3.00 9.03
C ILE A 164 -10.36 4.01 9.97
N ASP A 165 -9.15 4.46 9.69
CA ASP A 165 -8.46 5.53 10.44
C ASP A 165 -7.47 6.25 9.51
N ILE A 166 -7.32 7.55 9.72
CA ILE A 166 -6.35 8.40 9.01
C ILE A 166 -5.50 9.08 10.06
N LEU A 167 -4.18 8.93 9.94
CA LEU A 167 -3.20 9.53 10.83
C LEU A 167 -2.36 10.52 10.04
N ALA A 168 -2.17 11.71 10.58
CA ALA A 168 -1.33 12.75 9.97
C ALA A 168 -0.40 13.41 11.00
N ARG A 169 0.66 14.05 10.51
CA ARG A 169 1.59 14.86 11.29
C ARG A 169 2.16 16.02 10.47
#